data_8094963a5710a90017a8061e47e1d18c
#
_entry.id   8094963a5710a90017a8061e47e1d18c
#
_cell.length_a   1.000
_cell.length_b   1.000
_cell.length_c   1.000
_cell.angle_alpha   90.00
_cell.angle_beta   90.00
_cell.angle_gamma   90.00
#
_symmetry.space_group_name_H-M   'P 1'
#
loop_
_entity.id
_entity.type
_entity.pdbx_description
1 polymer ?
#
loop_
_entity_poly.entity_id
_entity_poly.type
_entity_poly.pdbx_seq_one_letter_code
_entity_poly.pdbx_strand_id
1 'polypeptide(L)'
;MTNRFQKLAIAAAAIFAPAVHAQERLPTIAPSSYSPEQKQAAAEFEAARKVPVFGPFEPLMHSPQMMSQARAMGDYLRYKSAIGTTLSELAILITAREWTQDYEWYVHQPIALKAGIKSAVVEAIADGRRPPGMSDDEEIVYEFSTELHRTKRGSDPTFARAEKRFGKQGVVDLTGINAYYTLLAMQLNMAQYSLPKDGKKLERFPR
;
A
#
# COMPACT_ATOMS: atom_id res chain seq x y z
N MET A 1 -9.95 76.64 4.47
CA MET A 1 -9.79 75.43 5.35
C MET A 1 -9.92 74.24 4.46
N THR A 2 -8.81 73.67 4.00
CA THR A 2 -8.72 72.56 3.06
C THR A 2 -8.22 71.31 3.77
N ASN A 3 -9.14 70.35 3.97
CA ASN A 3 -8.86 69.11 4.65
C ASN A 3 -8.29 68.08 3.64
N ARG A 4 -7.01 67.74 3.74
CA ARG A 4 -6.35 66.71 2.95
C ARG A 4 -6.48 65.36 3.69
N PHE A 5 -7.31 64.46 3.19
CA PHE A 5 -7.32 63.06 3.59
C PHE A 5 -6.17 62.31 2.88
N GLN A 6 -5.14 61.94 3.64
CA GLN A 6 -4.13 61.00 3.18
C GLN A 6 -4.71 59.57 3.20
N LYS A 7 -4.81 58.96 2.03
CA LYS A 7 -5.14 57.53 1.92
C LYS A 7 -3.87 56.70 2.15
N LEU A 8 -3.84 56.01 3.28
CA LEU A 8 -2.80 55.02 3.56
C LEU A 8 -3.10 53.76 2.72
N ALA A 9 -2.28 53.44 1.73
CA ALA A 9 -2.32 52.19 1.00
C ALA A 9 -1.54 51.14 1.78
N ILE A 10 -2.22 50.16 2.36
CA ILE A 10 -1.61 48.99 2.98
C ILE A 10 -1.31 48.01 1.86
N ALA A 11 -0.05 47.86 1.48
CA ALA A 11 0.42 46.82 0.59
C ALA A 11 0.48 45.50 1.37
N ALA A 12 -0.44 44.59 1.09
CA ALA A 12 -0.38 43.22 1.59
C ALA A 12 0.71 42.45 0.83
N ALA A 13 1.84 42.20 1.46
CA ALA A 13 2.88 41.32 0.96
C ALA A 13 2.36 39.87 1.07
N ALA A 14 2.06 39.24 -0.04
CA ALA A 14 1.76 37.81 -0.11
C ALA A 14 3.05 37.03 0.19
N ILE A 15 3.14 36.44 1.36
CA ILE A 15 4.22 35.52 1.71
C ILE A 15 3.97 34.21 0.94
N PHE A 16 4.65 34.03 -0.18
CA PHE A 16 4.74 32.75 -0.85
C PHE A 16 5.62 31.82 0.01
N ALA A 17 5.02 31.00 0.84
CA ALA A 17 5.73 29.89 1.45
C ALA A 17 6.09 28.88 0.34
N PRO A 18 7.38 28.50 0.17
CA PRO A 18 7.73 27.46 -0.78
C PRO A 18 7.02 26.18 -0.38
N ALA A 19 6.39 25.51 -1.35
CA ALA A 19 5.83 24.17 -1.14
C ALA A 19 6.99 23.24 -0.74
N VAL A 20 7.09 22.92 0.54
CA VAL A 20 8.04 21.93 1.05
C VAL A 20 7.54 20.58 0.53
N HIS A 21 8.11 20.12 -0.57
CA HIS A 21 7.94 18.71 -0.97
C HIS A 21 8.52 17.88 0.17
N ALA A 22 7.71 17.00 0.76
CA ALA A 22 8.19 16.11 1.80
C ALA A 22 9.35 15.28 1.21
N GLN A 23 10.56 15.49 1.76
CA GLN A 23 11.75 14.77 1.34
C GLN A 23 11.63 13.32 1.84
N GLU A 24 11.92 12.36 0.97
CA GLU A 24 12.00 10.96 1.37
C GLU A 24 12.99 10.78 2.52
N ARG A 25 12.56 10.08 3.58
CA ARG A 25 13.37 9.85 4.78
C ARG A 25 14.37 8.71 4.62
N LEU A 26 14.03 7.76 3.75
CA LEU A 26 14.86 6.62 3.37
C LEU A 26 15.04 6.63 1.85
N PRO A 27 15.90 7.53 1.33
CA PRO A 27 16.07 7.67 -0.11
C PRO A 27 16.66 6.40 -0.73
N THR A 28 16.35 6.17 -1.98
CA THR A 28 16.94 5.07 -2.78
C THR A 28 18.45 5.14 -2.75
N ILE A 29 19.08 4.02 -2.37
CA ILE A 29 20.54 3.89 -2.38
C ILE A 29 20.98 3.57 -3.79
N ALA A 30 21.90 4.37 -4.35
CA ALA A 30 22.44 4.09 -5.68
C ALA A 30 23.17 2.73 -5.71
N PRO A 31 22.97 1.87 -6.71
CA PRO A 31 23.61 0.55 -6.78
C PRO A 31 25.15 0.61 -6.69
N SER A 32 25.77 1.69 -7.16
CA SER A 32 27.21 1.94 -7.04
C SER A 32 27.68 2.11 -5.59
N SER A 33 26.77 2.47 -4.69
CA SER A 33 27.04 2.71 -3.27
C SER A 33 26.63 1.55 -2.35
N TYR A 34 26.18 0.43 -2.92
CA TYR A 34 25.76 -0.73 -2.12
C TYR A 34 26.92 -1.33 -1.33
N SER A 35 26.66 -1.64 -0.05
CA SER A 35 27.53 -2.48 0.76
C SER A 35 27.59 -3.91 0.17
N PRO A 36 28.53 -4.76 0.62
CA PRO A 36 28.55 -6.17 0.21
C PRO A 36 27.23 -6.89 0.45
N GLU A 37 26.59 -6.68 1.60
CA GLU A 37 25.30 -7.28 1.98
C GLU A 37 24.15 -6.76 1.11
N GLN A 38 24.14 -5.46 0.77
CA GLN A 38 23.17 -4.87 -0.13
C GLN A 38 23.33 -5.37 -1.56
N LYS A 39 24.57 -5.56 -2.03
CA LYS A 39 24.84 -6.17 -3.35
C LYS A 39 24.32 -7.60 -3.42
N GLN A 40 24.56 -8.40 -2.38
CA GLN A 40 24.03 -9.76 -2.31
C GLN A 40 22.49 -9.75 -2.33
N ALA A 41 21.85 -8.96 -1.48
CA ALA A 41 20.40 -8.89 -1.40
C ALA A 41 19.76 -8.41 -2.71
N ALA A 42 20.37 -7.43 -3.39
CA ALA A 42 19.93 -6.96 -4.71
C ALA A 42 20.07 -8.05 -5.78
N ALA A 43 21.18 -8.79 -5.80
CA ALA A 43 21.38 -9.89 -6.73
C ALA A 43 20.37 -11.04 -6.51
N GLU A 44 20.07 -11.39 -5.26
CA GLU A 44 19.03 -12.37 -4.91
C GLU A 44 17.64 -11.90 -5.35
N PHE A 45 17.33 -10.59 -5.17
CA PHE A 45 16.09 -10.01 -5.63
C PHE A 45 15.93 -10.10 -7.14
N GLU A 46 16.96 -9.69 -7.89
CA GLU A 46 16.98 -9.72 -9.35
C GLU A 46 16.92 -11.16 -9.89
N ALA A 47 17.62 -12.09 -9.26
CA ALA A 47 17.54 -13.51 -9.61
C ALA A 47 16.13 -14.08 -9.46
N ALA A 48 15.39 -13.65 -8.43
CA ALA A 48 14.04 -14.12 -8.15
C ALA A 48 12.98 -13.44 -9.03
N ARG A 49 13.06 -12.11 -9.19
CA ARG A 49 12.01 -11.31 -9.84
C ARG A 49 12.29 -10.87 -11.26
N LYS A 50 13.53 -11.07 -11.75
CA LYS A 50 14.00 -10.71 -13.09
C LYS A 50 13.94 -9.20 -13.39
N VAL A 51 13.93 -8.38 -12.36
CA VAL A 51 13.96 -6.92 -12.41
C VAL A 51 14.83 -6.38 -11.26
N PRO A 52 15.42 -5.19 -11.38
CA PRO A 52 16.14 -4.55 -10.27
C PRO A 52 15.24 -4.32 -9.04
N VAL A 53 15.84 -4.00 -7.90
CA VAL A 53 15.12 -3.60 -6.69
C VAL A 53 14.26 -2.38 -7.00
N PHE A 54 13.00 -2.39 -6.57
CA PHE A 54 12.03 -1.32 -6.83
C PHE A 54 11.00 -1.20 -5.71
N GLY A 55 10.31 -0.07 -5.66
CA GLY A 55 9.14 0.16 -4.82
C GLY A 55 9.43 -0.03 -3.33
N PRO A 56 8.60 -0.79 -2.61
CA PRO A 56 8.76 -0.93 -1.16
C PRO A 56 10.09 -1.58 -0.75
N PHE A 57 10.77 -2.23 -1.69
CA PHE A 57 12.06 -2.86 -1.43
C PHE A 57 13.23 -1.86 -1.44
N GLU A 58 13.08 -0.69 -2.07
CA GLU A 58 14.12 0.36 -2.06
C GLU A 58 14.38 0.89 -0.64
N PRO A 59 13.38 1.35 0.14
CA PRO A 59 13.63 1.71 1.53
C PRO A 59 14.07 0.52 2.41
N LEU A 60 13.62 -0.71 2.08
CA LEU A 60 14.06 -1.91 2.80
C LEU A 60 15.54 -2.25 2.55
N MET A 61 16.18 -1.73 1.49
CA MET A 61 17.62 -1.91 1.25
C MET A 61 18.51 -1.30 2.35
N HIS A 62 17.97 -0.39 3.18
CA HIS A 62 18.68 0.06 4.40
C HIS A 62 18.79 -1.05 5.45
N SER A 63 18.05 -2.17 5.30
CA SER A 63 18.15 -3.40 6.08
C SER A 63 18.09 -4.61 5.14
N PRO A 64 19.20 -4.95 4.46
CA PRO A 64 19.20 -5.91 3.35
C PRO A 64 18.69 -7.30 3.73
N GLN A 65 18.99 -7.77 4.96
CA GLN A 65 18.45 -9.03 5.45
C GLN A 65 16.93 -9.00 5.58
N MET A 66 16.35 -7.92 6.11
CA MET A 66 14.89 -7.75 6.20
C MET A 66 14.27 -7.68 4.79
N MET A 67 14.92 -6.98 3.86
CA MET A 67 14.49 -6.90 2.46
C MET A 67 14.40 -8.30 1.83
N SER A 68 15.42 -9.13 1.96
CA SER A 68 15.44 -10.50 1.41
C SER A 68 14.31 -11.36 1.99
N GLN A 69 14.07 -11.29 3.31
CA GLN A 69 13.00 -12.04 3.96
C GLN A 69 11.61 -11.54 3.56
N ALA A 70 11.41 -10.22 3.52
CA ALA A 70 10.16 -9.62 3.07
C ALA A 70 9.85 -10.00 1.61
N ARG A 71 10.86 -9.96 0.73
CA ARG A 71 10.70 -10.41 -0.67
C ARG A 71 10.24 -11.87 -0.74
N ALA A 72 10.90 -12.76 0.00
CA ALA A 72 10.57 -14.18 -0.04
C ALA A 72 9.14 -14.45 0.47
N MET A 73 8.72 -13.79 1.54
CA MET A 73 7.34 -13.86 2.04
C MET A 73 6.35 -13.34 1.00
N GLY A 74 6.64 -12.18 0.38
CA GLY A 74 5.80 -11.60 -0.65
C GLY A 74 5.67 -12.47 -1.89
N ASP A 75 6.74 -13.16 -2.31
CA ASP A 75 6.71 -14.09 -3.45
C ASP A 75 5.79 -15.28 -3.19
N TYR A 76 5.79 -15.81 -1.96
CA TYR A 76 4.84 -16.85 -1.56
C TYR A 76 3.40 -16.35 -1.53
N LEU A 77 3.13 -15.28 -0.79
CA LEU A 77 1.78 -14.79 -0.55
C LEU A 77 1.07 -14.31 -1.82
N ARG A 78 1.80 -13.70 -2.76
CA ARG A 78 1.20 -13.20 -4.01
C ARG A 78 0.95 -14.30 -5.04
N TYR A 79 1.85 -15.28 -5.13
CA TYR A 79 1.86 -16.20 -6.28
C TYR A 79 1.56 -17.66 -5.92
N LYS A 80 1.58 -18.01 -4.63
CA LYS A 80 1.46 -19.39 -4.16
C LYS A 80 0.47 -19.57 -3.02
N SER A 81 -0.21 -18.50 -2.59
CA SER A 81 -1.19 -18.57 -1.51
C SER A 81 -2.39 -19.46 -1.91
N ALA A 82 -2.99 -20.12 -0.92
CA ALA A 82 -4.13 -21.01 -1.12
C ALA A 82 -5.42 -20.28 -1.56
N ILE A 83 -5.48 -18.94 -1.42
CA ILE A 83 -6.65 -18.16 -1.86
C ILE A 83 -6.59 -17.74 -3.33
N GLY A 84 -5.44 -17.90 -3.98
CA GLY A 84 -5.22 -17.52 -5.38
C GLY A 84 -4.96 -16.03 -5.59
N THR A 85 -4.44 -15.71 -6.78
CA THR A 85 -3.92 -14.38 -7.10
C THR A 85 -5.00 -13.28 -7.08
N THR A 86 -6.19 -13.57 -7.64
CA THR A 86 -7.29 -12.58 -7.70
C THR A 86 -7.72 -12.11 -6.31
N LEU A 87 -7.94 -13.04 -5.39
CA LEU A 87 -8.36 -12.72 -4.02
C LEU A 87 -7.21 -12.12 -3.20
N SER A 88 -5.95 -12.50 -3.51
CA SER A 88 -4.77 -11.84 -2.93
C SER A 88 -4.73 -10.36 -3.31
N GLU A 89 -4.95 -10.00 -4.57
CA GLU A 89 -4.97 -8.59 -5.01
C GLU A 89 -6.13 -7.81 -4.36
N LEU A 90 -7.30 -8.45 -4.14
CA LEU A 90 -8.40 -7.82 -3.40
C LEU A 90 -7.98 -7.48 -1.95
N ALA A 91 -7.38 -8.44 -1.24
CA ALA A 91 -6.90 -8.22 0.14
C ALA A 91 -5.82 -7.14 0.20
N ILE A 92 -4.94 -7.07 -0.83
CA ILE A 92 -3.93 -6.01 -0.97
C ILE A 92 -4.58 -4.63 -1.10
N LEU A 93 -5.60 -4.48 -1.97
CA LEU A 93 -6.29 -3.20 -2.13
C LEU A 93 -7.02 -2.76 -0.86
N ILE A 94 -7.65 -3.69 -0.13
CA ILE A 94 -8.29 -3.39 1.15
C ILE A 94 -7.25 -2.89 2.16
N THR A 95 -6.09 -3.57 2.25
CA THR A 95 -5.00 -3.16 3.13
C THR A 95 -4.40 -1.81 2.72
N ALA A 96 -4.16 -1.59 1.43
CA ALA A 96 -3.66 -0.32 0.92
C ALA A 96 -4.61 0.84 1.25
N ARG A 97 -5.94 0.61 1.14
CA ARG A 97 -6.95 1.61 1.52
C ARG A 97 -6.96 1.87 3.02
N GLU A 98 -6.90 0.82 3.85
CA GLU A 98 -6.88 0.96 5.32
C GLU A 98 -5.70 1.81 5.80
N TRP A 99 -4.52 1.61 5.22
CA TRP A 99 -3.31 2.38 5.50
C TRP A 99 -3.21 3.68 4.70
N THR A 100 -4.15 3.94 3.80
CA THR A 100 -4.09 5.06 2.83
C THR A 100 -2.72 5.13 2.17
N GLN A 101 -2.23 3.97 1.74
CA GLN A 101 -0.90 3.84 1.13
C GLN A 101 -1.01 3.99 -0.39
N ASP A 102 -0.55 5.13 -0.87
CA ASP A 102 -0.72 5.55 -2.26
C ASP A 102 0.04 4.69 -3.26
N TYR A 103 1.28 4.29 -2.93
CA TYR A 103 2.13 3.50 -3.83
C TYR A 103 1.60 2.08 -4.01
N GLU A 104 1.20 1.40 -2.92
CA GLU A 104 0.58 0.07 -3.01
C GLU A 104 -0.71 0.10 -3.82
N TRP A 105 -1.53 1.14 -3.61
CA TRP A 105 -2.73 1.32 -4.42
C TRP A 105 -2.40 1.53 -5.91
N TYR A 106 -1.47 2.42 -6.22
CA TYR A 106 -1.05 2.72 -7.59
C TYR A 106 -0.58 1.46 -8.34
N VAL A 107 0.21 0.61 -7.67
CA VAL A 107 0.75 -0.63 -8.25
C VAL A 107 -0.34 -1.70 -8.40
N HIS A 108 -1.14 -1.91 -7.34
CA HIS A 108 -2.03 -3.08 -7.26
C HIS A 108 -3.41 -2.87 -7.88
N GLN A 109 -3.89 -1.64 -8.00
CA GLN A 109 -5.17 -1.35 -8.65
C GLN A 109 -5.25 -1.93 -10.10
N PRO A 110 -4.31 -1.63 -11.01
CA PRO A 110 -4.38 -2.17 -12.37
C PRO A 110 -4.19 -3.70 -12.40
N ILE A 111 -3.44 -4.26 -11.45
CA ILE A 111 -3.25 -5.72 -11.35
C ILE A 111 -4.56 -6.39 -10.93
N ALA A 112 -5.25 -5.85 -9.93
CA ALA A 112 -6.53 -6.36 -9.45
C ALA A 112 -7.60 -6.33 -10.56
N LEU A 113 -7.70 -5.22 -11.31
CA LEU A 113 -8.60 -5.10 -12.47
C LEU A 113 -8.27 -6.15 -13.54
N LYS A 114 -6.99 -6.32 -13.87
CA LYS A 114 -6.52 -7.35 -14.82
C LYS A 114 -6.79 -8.76 -14.32
N ALA A 115 -6.73 -8.99 -13.01
CA ALA A 115 -7.04 -10.29 -12.38
C ALA A 115 -8.55 -10.59 -12.32
N GLY A 116 -9.42 -9.66 -12.76
CA GLY A 116 -10.85 -9.85 -12.88
C GLY A 116 -11.71 -9.23 -11.76
N ILE A 117 -11.12 -8.49 -10.83
CA ILE A 117 -11.90 -7.70 -9.86
C ILE A 117 -12.64 -6.59 -10.62
N LYS A 118 -13.95 -6.47 -10.39
CA LYS A 118 -14.79 -5.48 -11.08
C LYS A 118 -14.40 -4.06 -10.68
N SER A 119 -14.41 -3.12 -11.63
CA SER A 119 -14.11 -1.70 -11.40
C SER A 119 -14.97 -1.10 -10.28
N ALA A 120 -16.28 -1.41 -10.24
CA ALA A 120 -17.17 -0.96 -9.17
C ALA A 120 -16.75 -1.43 -7.76
N VAL A 121 -16.12 -2.61 -7.66
CA VAL A 121 -15.55 -3.11 -6.39
C VAL A 121 -14.32 -2.31 -6.01
N VAL A 122 -13.40 -2.10 -6.95
CA VAL A 122 -12.16 -1.34 -6.74
C VAL A 122 -12.47 0.11 -6.36
N GLU A 123 -13.38 0.77 -7.06
CA GLU A 123 -13.82 2.14 -6.80
C GLU A 123 -14.46 2.29 -5.40
N ALA A 124 -15.32 1.34 -5.01
CA ALA A 124 -15.94 1.37 -3.69
C ALA A 124 -14.90 1.21 -2.56
N ILE A 125 -13.89 0.35 -2.75
CA ILE A 125 -12.77 0.23 -1.80
C ILE A 125 -12.00 1.55 -1.73
N ALA A 126 -11.67 2.17 -2.88
CA ALA A 126 -11.00 3.46 -2.93
C ALA A 126 -11.74 4.54 -2.13
N ASP A 127 -13.08 4.54 -2.20
CA ASP A 127 -13.97 5.44 -1.48
C ASP A 127 -14.19 5.05 0.00
N GLY A 128 -13.59 3.97 0.48
CA GLY A 128 -13.81 3.46 1.84
C GLY A 128 -15.23 2.93 2.10
N ARG A 129 -15.96 2.56 1.05
CA ARG A 129 -17.33 2.03 1.09
C ARG A 129 -17.33 0.51 0.89
N ARG A 130 -18.36 -0.16 1.43
CA ARG A 130 -18.60 -1.58 1.11
C ARG A 130 -18.85 -1.73 -0.40
N PRO A 131 -18.10 -2.59 -1.11
CA PRO A 131 -18.30 -2.79 -2.53
C PRO A 131 -19.64 -3.46 -2.87
N PRO A 132 -20.31 -3.04 -3.95
CA PRO A 132 -21.48 -3.73 -4.48
C PRO A 132 -21.07 -4.88 -5.40
N GLY A 133 -21.91 -5.92 -5.46
CA GLY A 133 -21.80 -6.98 -6.48
C GLY A 133 -20.53 -7.81 -6.43
N MET A 134 -19.94 -7.95 -5.25
CA MET A 134 -18.87 -8.92 -4.97
C MET A 134 -19.40 -10.34 -5.18
N SER A 135 -18.52 -11.24 -5.61
CA SER A 135 -18.75 -12.68 -5.53
C SER A 135 -18.69 -13.15 -4.06
N ASP A 136 -19.18 -14.36 -3.78
CA ASP A 136 -19.14 -14.92 -2.42
C ASP A 136 -17.70 -14.97 -1.86
N ASP A 137 -16.73 -15.31 -2.71
CA ASP A 137 -15.32 -15.38 -2.31
C ASP A 137 -14.74 -13.97 -2.03
N GLU A 138 -15.05 -12.99 -2.87
CA GLU A 138 -14.65 -11.60 -2.65
C GLU A 138 -15.27 -11.05 -1.37
N GLU A 139 -16.52 -11.41 -1.08
CA GLU A 139 -17.20 -10.98 0.14
C GLU A 139 -16.55 -11.55 1.41
N ILE A 140 -16.17 -12.85 1.38
CA ILE A 140 -15.42 -13.47 2.48
C ILE A 140 -14.09 -12.73 2.71
N VAL A 141 -13.32 -12.48 1.67
CA VAL A 141 -12.04 -11.76 1.77
C VAL A 141 -12.23 -10.34 2.25
N TYR A 142 -13.25 -9.63 1.75
CA TYR A 142 -13.55 -8.26 2.16
C TYR A 142 -13.91 -8.18 3.64
N GLU A 143 -14.82 -9.03 4.11
CA GLU A 143 -15.26 -9.04 5.50
C GLU A 143 -14.13 -9.43 6.44
N PHE A 144 -13.38 -10.48 6.09
CA PHE A 144 -12.23 -10.94 6.86
C PHE A 144 -11.17 -9.84 7.00
N SER A 145 -10.74 -9.25 5.90
CA SER A 145 -9.69 -8.23 5.90
C SER A 145 -10.15 -6.95 6.61
N THR A 146 -11.37 -6.50 6.34
CA THR A 146 -11.93 -5.29 6.97
C THR A 146 -12.09 -5.46 8.47
N GLU A 147 -12.62 -6.61 8.93
CA GLU A 147 -12.74 -6.89 10.35
C GLU A 147 -11.37 -6.94 11.03
N LEU A 148 -10.42 -7.68 10.44
CA LEU A 148 -9.07 -7.80 10.98
C LEU A 148 -8.39 -6.44 11.13
N HIS A 149 -8.49 -5.58 10.11
CA HIS A 149 -7.89 -4.25 10.16
C HIS A 149 -8.56 -3.31 11.17
N ARG A 150 -9.89 -3.37 11.32
CA ARG A 150 -10.63 -2.47 12.22
C ARG A 150 -10.56 -2.90 13.69
N THR A 151 -10.75 -4.19 13.95
CA THR A 151 -10.86 -4.72 15.31
C THR A 151 -9.56 -5.30 15.86
N LYS A 152 -8.56 -5.54 14.98
CA LYS A 152 -7.30 -6.24 15.28
C LYS A 152 -7.51 -7.70 15.71
N ARG A 153 -8.67 -8.25 15.40
CA ARG A 153 -9.10 -9.63 15.70
C ARG A 153 -10.03 -10.13 14.62
N GLY A 154 -10.21 -11.44 14.53
CA GLY A 154 -11.28 -12.09 13.79
C GLY A 154 -12.33 -12.63 14.74
N SER A 155 -13.61 -12.47 14.45
CA SER A 155 -14.70 -13.13 15.15
C SER A 155 -14.83 -14.59 14.70
N ASP A 156 -15.45 -15.44 15.55
CA ASP A 156 -15.69 -16.84 15.21
C ASP A 156 -16.49 -17.01 13.92
N PRO A 157 -17.56 -16.23 13.62
CA PRO A 157 -18.27 -16.33 12.35
C PRO A 157 -17.40 -16.01 11.14
N THR A 158 -16.57 -14.96 11.20
CA THR A 158 -15.67 -14.56 10.12
C THR A 158 -14.61 -15.64 9.88
N PHE A 159 -14.00 -16.14 10.96
CA PHE A 159 -13.05 -17.26 10.89
C PHE A 159 -13.68 -18.50 10.27
N ALA A 160 -14.83 -18.96 10.78
CA ALA A 160 -15.50 -20.18 10.30
C ALA A 160 -15.89 -20.09 8.82
N ARG A 161 -16.35 -18.91 8.37
CA ARG A 161 -16.70 -18.67 6.96
C ARG A 161 -15.47 -18.77 6.05
N ALA A 162 -14.36 -18.16 6.43
CA ALA A 162 -13.10 -18.22 5.70
C ALA A 162 -12.50 -19.63 5.72
N GLU A 163 -12.49 -20.33 6.88
CA GLU A 163 -12.01 -21.70 7.00
C GLU A 163 -12.82 -22.67 6.17
N LYS A 164 -14.15 -22.56 6.18
CA LYS A 164 -15.03 -23.41 5.36
C LYS A 164 -14.71 -23.27 3.87
N ARG A 165 -14.39 -22.06 3.41
CA ARG A 165 -14.16 -21.80 1.98
C ARG A 165 -12.73 -22.07 1.53
N PHE A 166 -11.74 -21.67 2.30
CA PHE A 166 -10.33 -21.70 1.91
C PHE A 166 -9.47 -22.68 2.73
N GLY A 167 -10.05 -23.35 3.71
CA GLY A 167 -9.31 -24.20 4.65
C GLY A 167 -8.41 -23.43 5.60
N LYS A 168 -7.78 -24.13 6.52
CA LYS A 168 -6.88 -23.51 7.52
C LYS A 168 -5.69 -22.82 6.87
N GLN A 169 -5.12 -23.42 5.82
CA GLN A 169 -4.04 -22.79 5.06
C GLN A 169 -4.47 -21.46 4.46
N GLY A 170 -5.65 -21.40 3.82
CA GLY A 170 -6.17 -20.18 3.24
C GLY A 170 -6.42 -19.07 4.28
N VAL A 171 -6.88 -19.42 5.49
CA VAL A 171 -7.01 -18.46 6.59
C VAL A 171 -5.65 -17.90 7.01
N VAL A 172 -4.63 -18.76 7.13
CA VAL A 172 -3.26 -18.33 7.46
C VAL A 172 -2.68 -17.45 6.37
N ASP A 173 -2.84 -17.86 5.10
CA ASP A 173 -2.34 -17.09 3.97
C ASP A 173 -3.05 -15.73 3.83
N LEU A 174 -4.37 -15.68 3.99
CA LEU A 174 -5.12 -14.42 3.97
C LEU A 174 -4.71 -13.48 5.11
N THR A 175 -4.51 -14.03 6.31
CA THR A 175 -3.94 -13.26 7.44
C THR A 175 -2.54 -12.76 7.09
N GLY A 176 -1.71 -13.62 6.50
CA GLY A 176 -0.36 -13.29 6.05
C GLY A 176 -0.34 -12.15 5.03
N ILE A 177 -1.25 -12.15 4.04
CA ILE A 177 -1.35 -11.09 3.03
C ILE A 177 -1.67 -9.75 3.72
N ASN A 178 -2.69 -9.70 4.59
CA ASN A 178 -3.04 -8.49 5.32
C ASN A 178 -1.87 -7.99 6.18
N ALA A 179 -1.17 -8.88 6.88
CA ALA A 179 -0.03 -8.53 7.73
C ALA A 179 1.18 -8.03 6.89
N TYR A 180 1.49 -8.73 5.80
CA TYR A 180 2.61 -8.38 4.92
C TYR A 180 2.42 -7.02 4.26
N TYR A 181 1.24 -6.75 3.69
CA TYR A 181 0.98 -5.44 3.08
C TYR A 181 0.80 -4.33 4.10
N THR A 182 0.40 -4.63 5.34
CA THR A 182 0.51 -3.71 6.47
C THR A 182 1.97 -3.33 6.75
N LEU A 183 2.88 -4.31 6.79
CA LEU A 183 4.32 -4.07 6.95
C LEU A 183 4.86 -3.15 5.85
N LEU A 184 4.54 -3.44 4.58
CA LEU A 184 4.99 -2.62 3.45
C LEU A 184 4.38 -1.21 3.51
N ALA A 185 3.09 -1.09 3.82
CA ALA A 185 2.42 0.20 3.96
C ALA A 185 3.03 1.04 5.08
N MET A 186 3.31 0.45 6.23
CA MET A 186 4.00 1.13 7.35
C MET A 186 5.38 1.62 6.92
N GLN A 187 6.16 0.76 6.24
CA GLN A 187 7.50 1.08 5.79
C GLN A 187 7.49 2.25 4.78
N LEU A 188 6.62 2.19 3.78
CA LEU A 188 6.47 3.25 2.77
C LEU A 188 5.99 4.57 3.39
N ASN A 189 5.00 4.53 4.30
CA ASN A 189 4.51 5.70 5.00
C ASN A 189 5.59 6.33 5.90
N MET A 190 6.38 5.52 6.62
CA MET A 190 7.51 6.00 7.42
C MET A 190 8.64 6.59 6.57
N ALA A 191 8.94 5.97 5.43
CA ALA A 191 9.93 6.46 4.48
C ALA A 191 9.49 7.73 3.75
N GLN A 192 8.19 8.08 3.79
CA GLN A 192 7.59 9.09 2.90
C GLN A 192 7.92 8.81 1.42
N TYR A 193 7.79 7.54 1.04
CA TYR A 193 8.10 7.08 -0.30
C TYR A 193 7.20 7.76 -1.33
N SER A 194 7.82 8.29 -2.38
CA SER A 194 7.15 9.11 -3.38
C SER A 194 6.36 8.27 -4.39
N LEU A 195 5.20 8.76 -4.81
CA LEU A 195 4.52 8.23 -5.99
C LEU A 195 5.26 8.62 -7.27
N PRO A 196 5.17 7.80 -8.33
CA PRO A 196 5.50 8.25 -9.68
C PRO A 196 4.73 9.52 -10.05
N LYS A 197 5.28 10.31 -10.99
CA LYS A 197 4.70 11.63 -11.36
C LYS A 197 3.26 11.57 -11.86
N ASP A 198 2.85 10.45 -12.45
CA ASP A 198 1.50 10.18 -12.97
C ASP A 198 0.59 9.50 -11.93
N GLY A 199 1.13 9.15 -10.76
CA GLY A 199 0.39 8.48 -9.69
C GLY A 199 -0.65 9.37 -9.04
N LYS A 200 -1.88 8.88 -8.92
CA LYS A 200 -2.94 9.54 -8.18
C LYS A 200 -2.95 9.11 -6.73
N LYS A 201 -3.04 10.06 -5.82
CA LYS A 201 -3.21 9.79 -4.38
C LYS A 201 -4.63 9.31 -4.09
N LEU A 202 -4.73 8.41 -3.13
CA LEU A 202 -6.00 8.06 -2.53
C LEU A 202 -6.59 9.27 -1.77
N GLU A 203 -7.93 9.38 -1.76
CA GLU A 203 -8.62 10.35 -0.93
C GLU A 203 -8.26 10.16 0.55
N ARG A 204 -8.09 11.28 1.26
CA ARG A 204 -7.83 11.32 2.70
C ARG A 204 -9.14 11.60 3.42
N PHE A 205 -9.74 10.57 4.00
CA PHE A 205 -10.97 10.75 4.77
C PHE A 205 -10.65 11.26 6.18
N PRO A 206 -11.50 12.11 6.75
CA PRO A 206 -11.45 12.39 8.18
C PRO A 206 -11.65 11.09 8.97
N ARG A 207 -10.82 10.85 9.98
CA ARG A 207 -10.96 9.72 10.91
C ARG A 207 -11.66 10.17 12.18
#